data_67de783d64a260af4d8d2df11f2a5b92
#
_entry.id   67de783d64a260af4d8d2df11f2a5b92
#
_cell.length_a   1.000
_cell.length_b   1.000
_cell.length_c   1.000
_cell.angle_alpha   90.00
_cell.angle_beta   90.00
_cell.angle_gamma   90.00
#
_symmetry.space_group_name_H-M   'P 1'
#
loop_
_entity.id
_entity.type
_entity.pdbx_description
1 polymer ?
#
loop_
_entity_poly.entity_id
_entity_poly.type
_entity_poly.pdbx_seq_one_letter_code
_entity_poly.pdbx_strand_id
1 'polypeptide(L)'
;NSIIIPQRLQFAGYTSSQALEVFGKISGMAMPLLFLPFTVTSALVVNIIPNISEQMAINNLRDVENKSSLAIKLTMLVAIPTSALFIIFSDHIATLVYNQKDVGNYLAIISYATIFLCLNHTLSGILHGMGKQIITTINFILGMGLQLYCTYFLIPNPKYGVNGFFIGYLIASILIFALNAITLRRHIKLKLKLMDNLIKPLFSTAIMILGMYVFYVGLSIVVKSNVINTIIATVVGTILYCLGLMITKTIDFKHTINSLKV
;
A
#
# COMPACT_ATOMS: atom_id res chain seq x y z
N ASN A 1 3.95 -18.61 -7.13
CA ASN A 1 3.49 -18.63 -5.73
C ASN A 1 2.39 -19.67 -5.49
N SER A 2 1.46 -19.87 -6.41
CA SER A 2 0.29 -20.76 -6.22
C SER A 2 0.63 -22.24 -5.96
N ILE A 3 1.78 -22.71 -6.42
CA ILE A 3 2.27 -24.08 -6.19
C ILE A 3 3.28 -24.09 -5.04
N ILE A 4 4.19 -23.12 -5.02
CA ILE A 4 5.31 -23.09 -4.08
C ILE A 4 4.84 -22.92 -2.64
N ILE A 5 3.90 -21.98 -2.37
CA ILE A 5 3.44 -21.70 -1.01
C ILE A 5 2.79 -22.94 -0.36
N PRO A 6 1.79 -23.61 -0.99
CA PRO A 6 1.21 -24.83 -0.39
C PRO A 6 2.21 -25.94 -0.20
N GLN A 7 3.11 -26.18 -1.16
CA GLN A 7 4.16 -27.19 -1.01
C GLN A 7 5.11 -26.88 0.15
N ARG A 8 5.55 -25.64 0.29
CA ARG A 8 6.48 -25.25 1.36
C ARG A 8 5.82 -25.28 2.74
N LEU A 9 4.52 -24.99 2.83
CA LEU A 9 3.75 -25.15 4.07
C LEU A 9 3.66 -26.62 4.50
N GLN A 10 3.52 -27.56 3.57
CA GLN A 10 3.55 -28.98 3.90
C GLN A 10 4.89 -29.41 4.49
N PHE A 11 6.01 -28.89 3.98
CA PHE A 11 7.33 -29.10 4.58
C PHE A 11 7.47 -28.48 5.98
N ALA A 12 6.68 -27.45 6.29
CA ALA A 12 6.61 -26.85 7.63
C ALA A 12 5.69 -27.63 8.60
N GLY A 13 5.12 -28.77 8.16
CA GLY A 13 4.27 -29.64 8.98
C GLY A 13 2.76 -29.46 8.83
N TYR A 14 2.31 -28.61 7.87
CA TYR A 14 0.88 -28.47 7.56
C TYR A 14 0.39 -29.67 6.74
N THR A 15 -0.84 -30.13 6.99
CA THR A 15 -1.50 -31.06 6.08
C THR A 15 -1.78 -30.40 4.74
N SER A 16 -1.99 -31.18 3.68
CA SER A 16 -2.31 -30.64 2.35
C SER A 16 -3.55 -29.73 2.38
N SER A 17 -4.59 -30.14 3.11
CA SER A 17 -5.82 -29.35 3.28
C SER A 17 -5.56 -28.01 4.00
N GLN A 18 -4.83 -28.03 5.10
CA GLN A 18 -4.47 -26.82 5.85
C GLN A 18 -3.61 -25.87 5.02
N ALA A 19 -2.64 -26.39 4.27
CA ALA A 19 -1.78 -25.59 3.41
C ALA A 19 -2.57 -24.88 2.32
N LEU A 20 -3.55 -25.54 1.71
CA LEU A 20 -4.44 -24.96 0.72
C LEU A 20 -5.40 -23.94 1.33
N GLU A 21 -5.93 -24.19 2.53
CA GLU A 21 -6.80 -23.27 3.26
C GLU A 21 -6.05 -21.97 3.59
N VAL A 22 -4.84 -22.05 4.16
CA VAL A 22 -4.00 -20.91 4.47
C VAL A 22 -3.66 -20.11 3.20
N PHE A 23 -3.27 -20.80 2.12
CA PHE A 23 -3.01 -20.16 0.84
C PHE A 23 -4.26 -19.46 0.29
N GLY A 24 -5.43 -20.09 0.38
CA GLY A 24 -6.71 -19.51 -0.04
C GLY A 24 -7.07 -18.26 0.76
N LYS A 25 -6.89 -18.27 2.09
CA LYS A 25 -7.11 -17.08 2.94
C LYS A 25 -6.18 -15.94 2.60
N ILE A 26 -4.91 -16.21 2.30
CA ILE A 26 -3.93 -15.19 1.92
C ILE A 26 -4.23 -14.66 0.52
N SER A 27 -4.28 -15.53 -0.49
CA SER A 27 -4.35 -15.12 -1.89
C SER A 27 -5.75 -14.71 -2.33
N GLY A 28 -6.79 -15.32 -1.76
CA GLY A 28 -8.18 -15.08 -2.12
C GLY A 28 -8.89 -14.04 -1.25
N MET A 29 -8.38 -13.75 -0.05
CA MET A 29 -9.05 -12.83 0.88
C MET A 29 -8.15 -11.66 1.31
N ALA A 30 -6.98 -11.91 1.91
CA ALA A 30 -6.13 -10.83 2.41
C ALA A 30 -5.52 -9.99 1.26
N MET A 31 -5.02 -10.62 0.20
CA MET A 31 -4.42 -9.91 -0.93
C MET A 31 -5.39 -9.01 -1.71
N PRO A 32 -6.63 -9.42 -2.04
CA PRO A 32 -7.59 -8.52 -2.67
C PRO A 32 -7.85 -7.25 -1.86
N LEU A 33 -7.94 -7.33 -0.53
CA LEU A 33 -8.06 -6.15 0.34
C LEU A 33 -6.82 -5.26 0.25
N LEU A 34 -5.63 -5.86 0.28
CA LEU A 34 -4.37 -5.14 0.14
C LEU A 34 -4.28 -4.33 -1.15
N PHE A 35 -4.93 -4.81 -2.23
CA PHE A 35 -4.92 -4.13 -3.51
C PHE A 35 -5.98 -3.03 -3.66
N LEU A 36 -6.88 -2.82 -2.70
CA LEU A 36 -7.88 -1.74 -2.77
C LEU A 36 -7.26 -0.34 -2.98
N PRO A 37 -6.20 0.09 -2.27
CA PRO A 37 -5.58 1.38 -2.51
C PRO A 37 -4.94 1.52 -3.90
N PHE A 38 -4.68 0.39 -4.59
CA PHE A 38 -4.20 0.43 -5.98
C PHE A 38 -5.19 1.03 -6.96
N THR A 39 -6.48 0.92 -6.72
CA THR A 39 -7.49 1.54 -7.60
C THR A 39 -7.29 3.05 -7.69
N VAL A 40 -6.97 3.69 -6.56
CA VAL A 40 -6.68 5.14 -6.50
C VAL A 40 -5.32 5.45 -7.14
N THR A 41 -4.28 4.69 -6.80
CA THR A 41 -2.95 4.92 -7.38
C THR A 41 -2.91 4.60 -8.87
N SER A 42 -3.72 3.66 -9.37
CA SER A 42 -3.84 3.37 -10.80
C SER A 42 -4.44 4.56 -11.56
N ALA A 43 -5.46 5.20 -11.02
CA ALA A 43 -6.03 6.41 -11.62
C ALA A 43 -5.00 7.55 -11.71
N LEU A 44 -4.15 7.71 -10.69
CA LEU A 44 -3.04 8.66 -10.72
C LEU A 44 -2.01 8.29 -11.81
N VAL A 45 -1.62 7.02 -11.90
CA VAL A 45 -0.61 6.54 -12.83
C VAL A 45 -1.07 6.68 -14.28
N VAL A 46 -2.33 6.35 -14.60
CA VAL A 46 -2.91 6.50 -15.94
C VAL A 46 -2.81 7.94 -16.44
N ASN A 47 -3.03 8.91 -15.54
CA ASN A 47 -2.93 10.33 -15.91
C ASN A 47 -1.49 10.84 -15.95
N ILE A 48 -0.59 10.31 -15.12
CA ILE A 48 0.76 10.86 -14.98
C ILE A 48 1.70 10.39 -16.10
N ILE A 49 1.50 9.17 -16.63
CA ILE A 49 2.35 8.62 -17.70
C ILE A 49 2.37 9.52 -18.93
N PRO A 50 1.22 9.88 -19.58
CA PRO A 50 1.23 10.72 -20.76
C PRO A 50 1.75 12.13 -20.46
N ASN A 51 1.37 12.71 -19.31
CA ASN A 51 1.83 14.02 -18.90
C ASN A 51 3.37 14.10 -18.74
N ILE A 52 3.99 13.09 -18.14
CA ILE A 52 5.45 13.04 -18.00
C ILE A 52 6.09 12.82 -19.38
N SER A 53 5.54 11.94 -20.20
CA SER A 53 6.07 11.65 -21.53
C SER A 53 6.07 12.90 -22.43
N GLU A 54 5.02 13.69 -22.39
CA GLU A 54 4.92 14.97 -23.11
C GLU A 54 5.99 15.97 -22.62
N GLN A 55 6.13 16.16 -21.30
CA GLN A 55 7.12 17.08 -20.75
C GLN A 55 8.58 16.62 -21.02
N MET A 56 8.80 15.31 -21.05
CA MET A 56 10.09 14.74 -21.45
C MET A 56 10.41 15.02 -22.93
N ALA A 57 9.42 14.95 -23.82
CA ALA A 57 9.60 15.21 -25.25
C ALA A 57 10.05 16.66 -25.54
N ILE A 58 9.59 17.63 -24.75
CA ILE A 58 9.98 19.05 -24.86
C ILE A 58 11.13 19.44 -23.91
N ASN A 59 11.79 18.46 -23.27
CA ASN A 59 12.89 18.65 -22.31
C ASN A 59 12.55 19.56 -21.11
N ASN A 60 11.29 19.63 -20.69
CA ASN A 60 10.84 20.40 -19.53
C ASN A 60 11.01 19.61 -18.23
N LEU A 61 12.25 19.36 -17.83
CA LEU A 61 12.56 18.57 -16.62
C LEU A 61 11.97 19.17 -15.34
N ARG A 62 11.82 20.48 -15.26
CA ARG A 62 11.25 21.16 -14.08
C ARG A 62 9.80 20.73 -13.85
N ASP A 63 9.03 20.59 -14.90
CA ASP A 63 7.62 20.16 -14.80
C ASP A 63 7.51 18.65 -14.50
N VAL A 64 8.39 17.84 -15.09
CA VAL A 64 8.54 16.41 -14.73
C VAL A 64 8.82 16.26 -13.25
N GLU A 65 9.75 17.03 -12.65
CA GLU A 65 10.06 17.03 -11.22
C GLU A 65 8.85 17.39 -10.36
N ASN A 66 8.12 18.44 -10.74
CA ASN A 66 6.94 18.90 -10.01
C ASN A 66 5.81 17.89 -10.06
N LYS A 67 5.46 17.37 -11.25
CA LYS A 67 4.40 16.36 -11.43
C LYS A 67 4.74 15.04 -10.73
N SER A 68 6.01 14.59 -10.81
CA SER A 68 6.48 13.41 -10.11
C SER A 68 6.40 13.57 -8.58
N SER A 69 6.82 14.72 -8.06
CA SER A 69 6.75 15.02 -6.62
C SER A 69 5.30 15.07 -6.12
N LEU A 70 4.39 15.64 -6.93
CA LEU A 70 2.95 15.68 -6.62
C LEU A 70 2.36 14.27 -6.60
N ALA A 71 2.67 13.42 -7.59
CA ALA A 71 2.17 12.06 -7.64
C ALA A 71 2.61 11.23 -6.43
N ILE A 72 3.88 11.32 -6.06
CA ILE A 72 4.41 10.63 -4.87
C ILE A 72 3.69 11.14 -3.61
N LYS A 73 3.47 12.44 -3.49
CA LYS A 73 2.71 13.04 -2.37
C LYS A 73 1.29 12.47 -2.30
N LEU A 74 0.55 12.49 -3.41
CA LEU A 74 -0.83 11.97 -3.46
C LEU A 74 -0.87 10.47 -3.14
N THR A 75 0.10 9.70 -3.62
CA THR A 75 0.23 8.28 -3.27
C THR A 75 0.42 8.07 -1.76
N MET A 76 1.28 8.85 -1.11
CA MET A 76 1.50 8.76 0.33
C MET A 76 0.24 9.13 1.13
N LEU A 77 -0.53 10.14 0.68
CA LEU A 77 -1.79 10.55 1.30
C LEU A 77 -2.85 9.43 1.30
N VAL A 78 -2.78 8.50 0.35
CA VAL A 78 -3.67 7.33 0.30
C VAL A 78 -3.05 6.13 1.00
N ALA A 79 -1.78 5.84 0.74
CA ALA A 79 -1.10 4.63 1.22
C ALA A 79 -0.90 4.61 2.74
N ILE A 80 -0.59 5.75 3.37
CA ILE A 80 -0.33 5.82 4.82
C ILE A 80 -1.60 5.50 5.62
N PRO A 81 -2.75 6.18 5.43
CA PRO A 81 -3.95 5.89 6.20
C PRO A 81 -4.52 4.51 5.91
N THR A 82 -4.47 4.03 4.66
CA THR A 82 -4.96 2.68 4.33
C THR A 82 -4.09 1.58 4.92
N SER A 83 -2.76 1.74 4.93
CA SER A 83 -1.85 0.83 5.61
C SER A 83 -2.14 0.75 7.12
N ALA A 84 -2.27 1.91 7.79
CA ALA A 84 -2.60 1.98 9.21
C ALA A 84 -3.97 1.38 9.53
N LEU A 85 -4.97 1.64 8.68
CA LEU A 85 -6.31 1.06 8.78
C LEU A 85 -6.25 -0.48 8.73
N PHE A 86 -5.55 -1.04 7.74
CA PHE A 86 -5.43 -2.48 7.56
C PHE A 86 -4.55 -3.16 8.61
N ILE A 87 -3.63 -2.45 9.26
CA ILE A 87 -2.84 -2.98 10.38
C ILE A 87 -3.68 -3.03 11.65
N ILE A 88 -4.38 -1.93 11.98
CA ILE A 88 -5.02 -1.77 13.30
C ILE A 88 -6.44 -2.34 13.32
N PHE A 89 -7.20 -2.18 12.23
CA PHE A 89 -8.58 -2.64 12.11
C PHE A 89 -8.73 -3.90 11.23
N SER A 90 -7.65 -4.66 11.02
CA SER A 90 -7.60 -5.85 10.16
C SER A 90 -8.68 -6.87 10.50
N ASP A 91 -8.83 -7.25 11.78
CA ASP A 91 -9.81 -8.22 12.23
C ASP A 91 -11.26 -7.79 11.95
N HIS A 92 -11.53 -6.48 12.18
CA HIS A 92 -12.84 -5.91 11.94
C HIS A 92 -13.17 -5.85 10.44
N ILE A 93 -12.18 -5.48 9.61
CA ILE A 93 -12.32 -5.43 8.15
C ILE A 93 -12.49 -6.84 7.58
N ALA A 94 -11.68 -7.81 8.02
CA ALA A 94 -11.78 -9.19 7.58
C ALA A 94 -13.14 -9.80 7.95
N THR A 95 -13.62 -9.53 9.16
CA THR A 95 -14.95 -9.96 9.60
C THR A 95 -16.07 -9.27 8.82
N LEU A 96 -15.93 -7.97 8.54
CA LEU A 96 -16.90 -7.20 7.77
C LEU A 96 -17.07 -7.76 6.34
N VAL A 97 -15.97 -8.08 5.67
CA VAL A 97 -15.98 -8.45 4.23
C VAL A 97 -16.18 -9.95 4.03
N TYR A 98 -15.55 -10.78 4.85
CA TYR A 98 -15.52 -12.23 4.66
C TYR A 98 -16.16 -13.02 5.77
N ASN A 99 -16.60 -12.37 6.85
CA ASN A 99 -17.07 -13.02 8.09
C ASN A 99 -16.04 -14.03 8.65
N GLN A 100 -14.74 -13.75 8.46
CA GLN A 100 -13.63 -14.60 8.90
C GLN A 100 -12.56 -13.75 9.61
N LYS A 101 -12.51 -13.85 10.94
CA LYS A 101 -11.56 -13.09 11.76
C LYS A 101 -10.10 -13.48 11.49
N ASP A 102 -9.84 -14.76 11.23
CA ASP A 102 -8.48 -15.29 11.02
C ASP A 102 -7.73 -14.62 9.86
N VAL A 103 -8.48 -14.15 8.84
CA VAL A 103 -7.93 -13.40 7.69
C VAL A 103 -7.34 -12.08 8.14
N GLY A 104 -7.85 -11.50 9.25
CA GLY A 104 -7.34 -10.25 9.82
C GLY A 104 -5.86 -10.32 10.18
N ASN A 105 -5.40 -11.42 10.77
CA ASN A 105 -3.99 -11.60 11.09
C ASN A 105 -3.09 -11.54 9.84
N TYR A 106 -3.51 -12.18 8.75
CA TYR A 106 -2.76 -12.15 7.49
C TYR A 106 -2.79 -10.76 6.86
N LEU A 107 -3.95 -10.10 6.91
CA LEU A 107 -4.11 -8.73 6.41
C LEU A 107 -3.22 -7.75 7.20
N ALA A 108 -3.20 -7.82 8.53
CA ALA A 108 -2.37 -6.97 9.37
C ALA A 108 -0.89 -7.05 8.98
N ILE A 109 -0.35 -8.27 8.89
CA ILE A 109 1.08 -8.49 8.62
C ILE A 109 1.44 -8.02 7.21
N ILE A 110 0.64 -8.37 6.20
CA ILE A 110 0.96 -8.01 4.81
C ILE A 110 0.80 -6.50 4.56
N SER A 111 -0.01 -5.82 5.36
CA SER A 111 -0.30 -4.39 5.20
C SER A 111 0.88 -3.47 5.50
N TYR A 112 1.93 -3.97 6.17
CA TYR A 112 3.21 -3.24 6.25
C TYR A 112 3.83 -2.99 4.88
N ALA A 113 3.55 -3.84 3.90
CA ALA A 113 4.03 -3.67 2.53
C ALA A 113 3.19 -2.67 1.71
N THR A 114 1.99 -2.28 2.14
CA THR A 114 1.04 -1.44 1.37
C THR A 114 1.67 -0.14 0.89
N ILE A 115 2.39 0.57 1.78
CA ILE A 115 3.03 1.85 1.44
C ILE A 115 4.05 1.65 0.31
N PHE A 116 4.91 0.63 0.43
CA PHE A 116 5.92 0.34 -0.59
C PHE A 116 5.30 -0.11 -1.91
N LEU A 117 4.21 -0.88 -1.87
CA LEU A 117 3.49 -1.31 -3.06
C LEU A 117 2.87 -0.13 -3.82
N CYS A 118 2.15 0.75 -3.12
CA CYS A 118 1.56 1.95 -3.72
C CYS A 118 2.63 2.87 -4.31
N LEU A 119 3.74 3.08 -3.58
CA LEU A 119 4.86 3.87 -4.07
C LEU A 119 5.55 3.21 -5.27
N ASN A 120 5.75 1.88 -5.25
CA ASN A 120 6.28 1.14 -6.40
C ASN A 120 5.45 1.34 -7.65
N HIS A 121 4.12 1.27 -7.51
CA HIS A 121 3.21 1.48 -8.63
C HIS A 121 3.36 2.89 -9.22
N THR A 122 3.38 3.92 -8.36
CA THR A 122 3.54 5.32 -8.79
C THR A 122 4.93 5.59 -9.37
N LEU A 123 6.01 5.11 -8.74
CA LEU A 123 7.38 5.28 -9.24
C LEU A 123 7.56 4.58 -10.60
N SER A 124 7.00 3.38 -10.75
CA SER A 124 7.01 2.67 -12.05
C SER A 124 6.28 3.47 -13.12
N GLY A 125 5.11 4.04 -12.80
CA GLY A 125 4.37 4.90 -13.73
C GLY A 125 5.19 6.13 -14.17
N ILE A 126 5.84 6.82 -13.22
CA ILE A 126 6.72 7.95 -13.51
C ILE A 126 7.87 7.52 -14.43
N LEU A 127 8.56 6.43 -14.10
CA LEU A 127 9.66 5.90 -14.91
C LEU A 127 9.22 5.42 -16.29
N HIS A 128 7.99 4.88 -16.42
CA HIS A 128 7.40 4.54 -17.72
C HIS A 128 7.17 5.80 -18.57
N GLY A 129 6.61 6.87 -17.99
CA GLY A 129 6.48 8.16 -18.68
C GLY A 129 7.81 8.75 -19.12
N MET A 130 8.91 8.43 -18.40
CA MET A 130 10.28 8.81 -18.78
C MET A 130 10.94 7.86 -19.79
N GLY A 131 10.24 6.86 -20.32
CA GLY A 131 10.80 5.85 -21.22
C GLY A 131 11.74 4.83 -20.57
N LYS A 132 11.67 4.67 -19.21
CA LYS A 132 12.55 3.76 -18.44
C LYS A 132 11.87 2.46 -18.03
N GLN A 133 10.89 1.97 -18.80
CA GLN A 133 10.13 0.76 -18.50
C GLN A 133 10.99 -0.51 -18.38
N ILE A 134 12.07 -0.62 -19.17
CA ILE A 134 12.97 -1.78 -19.10
C ILE A 134 13.62 -1.87 -17.71
N ILE A 135 14.05 -0.74 -17.16
CA ILE A 135 14.70 -0.71 -15.84
C ILE A 135 13.72 -1.10 -14.74
N THR A 136 12.48 -0.60 -14.79
CA THR A 136 11.44 -0.98 -13.83
C THR A 136 11.10 -2.46 -13.90
N THR A 137 11.08 -3.03 -15.10
CA THR A 137 10.86 -4.48 -15.30
C THR A 137 11.99 -5.30 -14.69
N ILE A 138 13.25 -4.90 -14.90
CA ILE A 138 14.41 -5.57 -14.28
C ILE A 138 14.32 -5.49 -12.75
N ASN A 139 14.03 -4.30 -12.20
CA ASN A 139 13.88 -4.10 -10.75
C ASN A 139 12.77 -4.98 -10.17
N PHE A 140 11.65 -5.12 -10.90
CA PHE A 140 10.55 -5.99 -10.52
C PHE A 140 10.96 -7.48 -10.53
N ILE A 141 11.67 -7.94 -11.57
CA ILE A 141 12.17 -9.32 -11.67
C ILE A 141 13.13 -9.62 -10.51
N LEU A 142 14.03 -8.70 -10.16
CA LEU A 142 14.95 -8.87 -9.03
C LEU A 142 14.18 -8.98 -7.70
N GLY A 143 13.17 -8.14 -7.49
CA GLY A 143 12.34 -8.20 -6.30
C GLY A 143 11.51 -9.49 -6.23
N MET A 144 10.92 -9.91 -7.34
CA MET A 144 10.17 -11.18 -7.43
C MET A 144 11.08 -12.40 -7.18
N GLY A 145 12.30 -12.37 -7.70
CA GLY A 145 13.30 -13.40 -7.43
C GLY A 145 13.63 -13.50 -5.95
N LEU A 146 13.85 -12.36 -5.29
CA LEU A 146 14.08 -12.30 -3.84
C LEU A 146 12.86 -12.80 -3.04
N GLN A 147 11.65 -12.43 -3.44
CA GLN A 147 10.43 -12.91 -2.81
C GLN A 147 10.31 -14.43 -2.90
N LEU A 148 10.54 -14.98 -4.09
CA LEU A 148 10.51 -16.44 -4.31
C LEU A 148 11.59 -17.15 -3.49
N TYR A 149 12.79 -16.60 -3.43
CA TYR A 149 13.87 -17.11 -2.60
C TYR A 149 13.46 -17.16 -1.12
N CYS A 150 12.97 -16.05 -0.57
CA CYS A 150 12.48 -15.99 0.81
C CYS A 150 11.33 -16.99 1.05
N THR A 151 10.35 -17.04 0.15
CA THR A 151 9.22 -17.98 0.24
C THR A 151 9.72 -19.42 0.28
N TYR A 152 10.69 -19.77 -0.56
CA TYR A 152 11.22 -21.13 -0.67
C TYR A 152 11.98 -21.58 0.59
N PHE A 153 12.78 -20.70 1.18
CA PHE A 153 13.66 -21.04 2.31
C PHE A 153 13.06 -20.71 3.68
N LEU A 154 12.24 -19.65 3.81
CA LEU A 154 11.71 -19.24 5.11
C LEU A 154 10.44 -20.00 5.52
N ILE A 155 9.55 -20.36 4.58
CA ILE A 155 8.30 -21.04 4.92
C ILE A 155 8.56 -22.41 5.57
N PRO A 156 9.47 -23.28 5.08
CA PRO A 156 9.71 -24.58 5.69
C PRO A 156 10.32 -24.51 7.09
N ASN A 157 10.89 -23.38 7.46
CA ASN A 157 11.49 -23.20 8.78
C ASN A 157 10.38 -23.02 9.83
N PRO A 158 10.28 -23.91 10.85
CA PRO A 158 9.24 -23.85 11.89
C PRO A 158 9.16 -22.51 12.64
N LYS A 159 10.29 -21.77 12.68
CA LYS A 159 10.35 -20.44 13.32
C LYS A 159 9.54 -19.40 12.58
N TYR A 160 9.45 -19.49 11.25
CA TYR A 160 8.79 -18.48 10.42
C TYR A 160 7.44 -18.98 9.87
N GLY A 161 7.38 -20.23 9.39
CA GLY A 161 6.16 -20.77 8.81
C GLY A 161 5.55 -19.85 7.75
N VAL A 162 4.25 -19.58 7.86
CA VAL A 162 3.51 -18.66 6.97
C VAL A 162 4.11 -17.24 6.95
N ASN A 163 4.66 -16.78 8.09
CA ASN A 163 5.28 -15.45 8.17
C ASN A 163 6.47 -15.31 7.25
N GLY A 164 7.14 -16.41 6.87
CA GLY A 164 8.21 -16.39 5.88
C GLY A 164 7.79 -15.82 4.53
N PHE A 165 6.55 -16.05 4.10
CA PHE A 165 5.98 -15.43 2.90
C PHE A 165 5.83 -13.91 3.07
N PHE A 166 5.28 -13.44 4.20
CA PHE A 166 5.06 -12.02 4.43
C PHE A 166 6.37 -11.24 4.56
N ILE A 167 7.36 -11.82 5.23
CA ILE A 167 8.72 -11.25 5.33
C ILE A 167 9.32 -11.11 3.94
N GLY A 168 9.27 -12.16 3.13
CA GLY A 168 9.76 -12.13 1.75
C GLY A 168 9.06 -11.08 0.90
N TYR A 169 7.74 -10.97 1.04
CA TYR A 169 6.92 -10.00 0.33
C TYR A 169 7.28 -8.55 0.71
N LEU A 170 7.47 -8.27 2.00
CA LEU A 170 7.86 -6.95 2.51
C LEU A 170 9.26 -6.57 2.04
N ILE A 171 10.25 -7.46 2.21
CA ILE A 171 11.64 -7.20 1.81
C ILE A 171 11.73 -6.98 0.30
N ALA A 172 11.03 -7.79 -0.51
CA ALA A 172 10.98 -7.61 -1.97
C ALA A 172 10.36 -6.26 -2.35
N SER A 173 9.26 -5.87 -1.69
CA SER A 173 8.61 -4.58 -1.93
C SER A 173 9.53 -3.40 -1.60
N ILE A 174 10.29 -3.48 -0.52
CA ILE A 174 11.29 -2.48 -0.13
C ILE A 174 12.43 -2.44 -1.16
N LEU A 175 12.92 -3.59 -1.62
CA LEU A 175 13.97 -3.65 -2.62
C LEU A 175 13.54 -3.00 -3.94
N ILE A 176 12.36 -3.34 -4.46
CA ILE A 176 11.82 -2.75 -5.70
C ILE A 176 11.68 -1.24 -5.53
N PHE A 177 11.14 -0.79 -4.38
CA PHE A 177 11.01 0.62 -4.07
C PHE A 177 12.37 1.33 -4.07
N ALA A 178 13.37 0.77 -3.40
CA ALA A 178 14.70 1.36 -3.33
C ALA A 178 15.35 1.46 -4.73
N LEU A 179 15.27 0.41 -5.53
CA LEU A 179 15.82 0.39 -6.89
C LEU A 179 15.13 1.42 -7.81
N ASN A 180 13.78 1.49 -7.77
CA ASN A 180 13.02 2.47 -8.54
C ASN A 180 13.29 3.90 -8.08
N ALA A 181 13.38 4.14 -6.75
CA ALA A 181 13.69 5.45 -6.20
C ALA A 181 15.11 5.91 -6.55
N ILE A 182 16.10 5.01 -6.50
CA ILE A 182 17.48 5.30 -6.94
C ILE A 182 17.50 5.64 -8.43
N THR A 183 16.80 4.86 -9.25
CA THR A 183 16.70 5.11 -10.69
C THR A 183 16.09 6.49 -10.96
N LEU A 184 14.99 6.82 -10.28
CA LEU A 184 14.33 8.11 -10.46
C LEU A 184 15.22 9.28 -10.04
N ARG A 185 15.89 9.19 -8.86
CA ARG A 185 16.80 10.22 -8.35
C ARG A 185 18.01 10.47 -9.24
N ARG A 186 18.43 9.49 -10.06
CA ARG A 186 19.52 9.67 -11.04
C ARG A 186 19.12 10.52 -12.24
N HIS A 187 17.82 10.64 -12.51
CA HIS A 187 17.30 11.33 -13.71
C HIS A 187 16.65 12.68 -13.38
N ILE A 188 16.04 12.81 -12.21
CA ILE A 188 15.36 14.05 -11.80
C ILE A 188 15.60 14.36 -10.32
N LYS A 189 15.54 15.64 -9.98
CA LYS A 189 15.65 16.14 -8.61
C LYS A 189 14.25 16.21 -7.98
N LEU A 190 13.91 15.19 -7.16
CA LEU A 190 12.63 15.18 -6.47
C LEU A 190 12.59 16.27 -5.38
N LYS A 191 11.55 17.09 -5.40
CA LYS A 191 11.30 18.14 -4.40
C LYS A 191 10.35 17.62 -3.30
N LEU A 192 10.76 16.52 -2.63
CA LEU A 192 9.97 15.94 -1.56
C LEU A 192 10.25 16.67 -0.24
N LYS A 193 9.24 17.35 0.30
CA LYS A 193 9.29 17.93 1.64
C LYS A 193 8.83 16.86 2.64
N LEU A 194 9.75 16.38 3.47
CA LEU A 194 9.48 15.33 4.47
C LEU A 194 8.28 15.67 5.37
N MET A 195 8.17 16.94 5.77
CA MET A 195 7.07 17.44 6.59
C MET A 195 5.72 17.24 5.90
N ASP A 196 5.59 17.70 4.64
CA ASP A 196 4.30 17.70 3.92
C ASP A 196 3.94 16.32 3.37
N ASN A 197 4.94 15.48 3.05
CA ASN A 197 4.70 14.19 2.41
C ASN A 197 4.60 13.02 3.39
N LEU A 198 5.19 13.13 4.60
CA LEU A 198 5.24 12.04 5.56
C LEU A 198 4.67 12.45 6.93
N ILE A 199 5.19 13.52 7.56
CA ILE A 199 4.87 13.85 8.95
C ILE A 199 3.41 14.27 9.10
N LYS A 200 2.94 15.22 8.26
CA LYS A 200 1.54 15.66 8.32
C LYS A 200 0.52 14.56 8.02
N PRO A 201 0.70 13.70 6.97
CA PRO A 201 -0.17 12.54 6.75
C PRO A 201 -0.14 11.54 7.90
N LEU A 202 1.02 11.26 8.50
CA LEU A 202 1.13 10.39 9.68
C LEU A 202 0.36 10.95 10.87
N PHE A 203 0.49 12.25 11.15
CA PHE A 203 -0.26 12.91 12.22
C PHE A 203 -1.78 12.84 11.99
N SER A 204 -2.24 13.15 10.78
CA SER A 204 -3.65 13.03 10.40
C SER A 204 -4.14 11.58 10.49
N THR A 205 -3.30 10.60 10.14
CA THR A 205 -3.61 9.18 10.28
C THR A 205 -3.72 8.76 11.75
N ALA A 206 -2.87 9.29 12.63
CA ALA A 206 -2.99 9.02 14.06
C ALA A 206 -4.32 9.53 14.62
N ILE A 207 -4.74 10.74 14.24
CA ILE A 207 -6.07 11.29 14.61
C ILE A 207 -7.19 10.38 14.05
N MET A 208 -7.09 9.93 12.79
CA MET A 208 -8.03 9.00 12.18
C MET A 208 -8.19 7.74 13.02
N ILE A 209 -7.09 7.07 13.35
CA ILE A 209 -7.11 5.80 14.08
C ILE A 209 -7.66 5.98 15.50
N LEU A 210 -7.25 7.03 16.21
CA LEU A 210 -7.76 7.34 17.54
C LEU A 210 -9.26 7.62 17.49
N GLY A 211 -9.71 8.41 16.53
CA GLY A 211 -11.13 8.68 16.32
C GLY A 211 -11.93 7.40 16.01
N MET A 212 -11.42 6.57 15.09
CA MET A 212 -12.05 5.28 14.79
C MET A 212 -12.19 4.40 16.03
N TYR A 213 -11.13 4.30 16.84
CA TYR A 213 -11.13 3.48 18.05
C TYR A 213 -12.17 3.99 19.06
N VAL A 214 -12.17 5.30 19.36
CA VAL A 214 -13.12 5.91 20.29
C VAL A 214 -14.57 5.71 19.83
N PHE A 215 -14.86 5.96 18.55
CA PHE A 215 -16.20 5.76 18.00
C PHE A 215 -16.61 4.29 17.97
N TYR A 216 -15.71 3.39 17.61
CA TYR A 216 -15.99 1.96 17.64
C TYR A 216 -16.35 1.47 19.05
N VAL A 217 -15.55 1.82 20.07
CA VAL A 217 -15.80 1.45 21.46
C VAL A 217 -17.10 2.10 21.98
N GLY A 218 -17.30 3.39 21.72
CA GLY A 218 -18.52 4.08 22.14
C GLY A 218 -19.79 3.47 21.51
N LEU A 219 -19.77 3.17 20.22
CA LEU A 219 -20.89 2.55 19.52
C LEU A 219 -21.14 1.10 19.98
N SER A 220 -20.11 0.35 20.34
CA SER A 220 -20.25 -1.04 20.79
C SER A 220 -21.07 -1.17 22.09
N ILE A 221 -21.20 -0.10 22.86
CA ILE A 221 -22.05 -0.05 24.07
C ILE A 221 -23.54 -0.02 23.69
N VAL A 222 -23.88 0.67 22.60
CA VAL A 222 -25.27 0.89 22.18
C VAL A 222 -25.71 -0.08 21.09
N VAL A 223 -24.84 -0.32 20.11
CA VAL A 223 -25.11 -1.15 18.93
C VAL A 223 -24.36 -2.47 19.05
N LYS A 224 -25.06 -3.58 19.15
CA LYS A 224 -24.47 -4.92 19.28
C LYS A 224 -23.88 -5.48 17.96
N SER A 225 -24.04 -4.79 16.83
CA SER A 225 -23.58 -5.23 15.52
C SER A 225 -22.16 -4.72 15.23
N ASN A 226 -21.19 -5.63 15.27
CA ASN A 226 -19.80 -5.31 14.94
C ASN A 226 -19.64 -4.74 13.51
N VAL A 227 -20.46 -5.21 12.57
CA VAL A 227 -20.46 -4.76 11.17
C VAL A 227 -20.82 -3.25 11.08
N ILE A 228 -21.92 -2.87 11.70
CA ILE A 228 -22.39 -1.48 11.69
C ILE A 228 -21.36 -0.57 12.39
N ASN A 229 -20.84 -0.99 13.54
CA ASN A 229 -19.84 -0.25 14.29
C ASN A 229 -18.57 -0.02 13.47
N THR A 230 -18.10 -1.04 12.75
CA THR A 230 -16.92 -0.94 11.87
C THR A 230 -17.14 0.03 10.72
N ILE A 231 -18.31 -0.03 10.06
CA ILE A 231 -18.65 0.87 8.95
C ILE A 231 -18.67 2.32 9.44
N ILE A 232 -19.43 2.61 10.51
CA ILE A 232 -19.55 3.97 11.04
C ILE A 232 -18.18 4.48 11.50
N ALA A 233 -17.41 3.68 12.25
CA ALA A 233 -16.09 4.07 12.70
C ALA A 233 -15.15 4.38 11.53
N THR A 234 -15.19 3.59 10.45
CA THR A 234 -14.37 3.81 9.26
C THR A 234 -14.77 5.11 8.54
N VAL A 235 -16.07 5.39 8.40
CA VAL A 235 -16.57 6.64 7.79
C VAL A 235 -16.13 7.84 8.63
N VAL A 236 -16.34 7.80 9.95
CA VAL A 236 -15.94 8.89 10.87
C VAL A 236 -14.42 9.07 10.82
N GLY A 237 -13.64 7.99 10.86
CA GLY A 237 -12.18 8.06 10.75
C GLY A 237 -11.73 8.71 9.44
N THR A 238 -12.35 8.36 8.33
CA THR A 238 -12.02 8.97 7.02
C THR A 238 -12.33 10.48 7.02
N ILE A 239 -13.44 10.89 7.60
CA ILE A 239 -13.78 12.32 7.76
C ILE A 239 -12.73 13.03 8.62
N LEU A 240 -12.35 12.45 9.76
CA LEU A 240 -11.32 13.00 10.64
C LEU A 240 -9.96 13.11 9.95
N TYR A 241 -9.61 12.13 9.11
CA TYR A 241 -8.41 12.19 8.28
C TYR A 241 -8.44 13.38 7.32
N CYS A 242 -9.53 13.53 6.58
CA CYS A 242 -9.70 14.67 5.66
C CYS A 242 -9.63 16.02 6.40
N LEU A 243 -10.28 16.14 7.55
CA LEU A 243 -10.20 17.34 8.40
C LEU A 243 -8.77 17.60 8.90
N GLY A 244 -8.06 16.55 9.32
CA GLY A 244 -6.65 16.63 9.72
C GLY A 244 -5.74 17.13 8.59
N LEU A 245 -5.95 16.67 7.35
CA LEU A 245 -5.23 17.17 6.17
C LEU A 245 -5.55 18.64 5.84
N MET A 246 -6.80 19.07 6.05
CA MET A 246 -7.21 20.48 5.86
C MET A 246 -6.56 21.39 6.91
N ILE A 247 -6.60 21.01 8.18
CA ILE A 247 -6.01 21.78 9.31
C ILE A 247 -4.49 21.92 9.12
N THR A 248 -3.82 20.83 8.72
CA THR A 248 -2.36 20.82 8.49
C THR A 248 -1.96 21.51 7.19
N LYS A 249 -2.93 22.00 6.40
CA LYS A 249 -2.69 22.62 5.07
C LYS A 249 -1.82 21.74 4.16
N THR A 250 -2.02 20.43 4.25
CA THR A 250 -1.25 19.47 3.44
C THR A 250 -1.74 19.46 1.99
N ILE A 251 -3.04 19.66 1.79
CA ILE A 251 -3.67 19.76 0.46
C ILE A 251 -4.17 21.19 0.28
N ASP A 252 -3.58 21.90 -0.68
CA ASP A 252 -4.18 23.11 -1.22
C ASP A 252 -5.08 22.70 -2.40
N PHE A 253 -6.37 22.47 -2.09
CA PHE A 253 -7.37 21.95 -3.05
C PHE A 253 -7.43 22.80 -4.34
N LYS A 254 -7.28 24.12 -4.24
CA LYS A 254 -7.29 25.01 -5.41
C LYS A 254 -6.10 24.76 -6.34
N HIS A 255 -4.91 24.56 -5.78
CA HIS A 255 -3.69 24.36 -6.56
C HIS A 255 -3.63 22.93 -7.14
N THR A 256 -4.10 21.93 -6.37
CA THR A 256 -4.06 20.51 -6.76
C THR A 256 -5.04 20.21 -7.90
N ILE A 257 -6.26 20.77 -7.86
CA ILE A 257 -7.25 20.56 -8.93
C ILE A 257 -6.80 21.26 -10.23
N ASN A 258 -6.20 22.43 -10.15
CA ASN A 258 -5.72 23.14 -11.34
C ASN A 258 -4.50 22.43 -11.98
N SER A 259 -3.65 21.79 -11.20
CA SER A 259 -2.49 21.03 -11.72
C SER A 259 -2.85 19.66 -12.32
N LEU A 260 -4.07 19.14 -12.05
CA LEU A 260 -4.61 17.92 -12.65
C LEU A 260 -5.46 18.18 -13.91
N LYS A 261 -5.84 19.43 -14.17
CA LYS A 261 -6.70 19.83 -15.29
C LYS A 261 -5.95 20.21 -16.55
N VAL A 262 -4.63 20.13 -16.58
CA VAL A 262 -3.80 20.44 -17.78
C VAL A 262 -3.29 19.17 -18.40
#